data_f9dde772d594337fd19a3d48dcb9850f
#
_entry.id   f9dde772d594337fd19a3d48dcb9850f
#
_cell.length_a   1.000
_cell.length_b   1.000
_cell.length_c   1.000
_cell.angle_alpha   90.00
_cell.angle_beta   90.00
_cell.angle_gamma   90.00
#
_symmetry.space_group_name_H-M   'P 1'
#
loop_
_entity.id
_entity.type
_entity.pdbx_description
1 polymer ?
#
loop_
_entity_poly.entity_id
_entity_poly.type
_entity_poly.pdbx_seq_one_letter_code
_entity_poly.pdbx_strand_id
1 'polypeptide(L)'
;MTEQTLSIESFAPRTPLQEFWFYFKQNKGAVIGLPFILAVALISIFAPWIAPFDPIEQNRSALLLPPAWYEGGNSAYLLGTDDIGRDILSRIIYGTRISVFAGFIIVILSCILGTSLGLLAGYYGGALDTLIVRFIDIMLAIPNLLLTIVVVSILEPSLTNATLAIAVVSIPSYVRLTRAAVLNEKNRDYVTSSRVAGASVLRLMFIVILPNCLAPLIVQMTMGISNAILELATLGFLGIGAKPPTPELGTMLSESRSFMQAANWLVTIPGLVILSLVLAFNLMGDGLRDALDPKLKQ
;
A
#
# COMPACT_ATOMS: atom_id res chain seq x y z
N MET A 1 18.53 33.40 -51.39
CA MET A 1 19.14 32.57 -50.37
C MET A 1 18.70 33.12 -49.00
N THR A 2 17.63 32.59 -48.45
CA THR A 2 17.06 33.01 -47.17
C THR A 2 17.61 32.03 -46.13
N GLU A 3 18.52 32.50 -45.27
CA GLU A 3 18.98 31.78 -44.08
C GLU A 3 17.80 31.59 -43.13
N GLN A 4 17.31 30.36 -43.02
CA GLN A 4 16.49 29.94 -41.94
C GLN A 4 17.39 29.83 -40.70
N THR A 5 17.38 30.85 -39.85
CA THR A 5 17.90 30.79 -38.49
C THR A 5 17.03 29.77 -37.73
N LEU A 6 17.55 28.53 -37.63
CA LEU A 6 17.06 27.55 -36.67
C LEU A 6 17.25 28.15 -35.27
N SER A 7 16.17 28.60 -34.68
CA SER A 7 16.13 28.97 -33.28
C SER A 7 16.45 27.72 -32.48
N ILE A 8 17.68 27.62 -31.99
CA ILE A 8 18.07 26.67 -30.94
C ILE A 8 17.33 27.14 -29.69
N GLU A 9 16.11 26.63 -29.48
CA GLU A 9 15.48 26.73 -28.18
C GLU A 9 16.46 26.12 -27.17
N SER A 10 17.00 26.98 -26.35
CA SER A 10 17.90 26.58 -25.23
C SER A 10 17.14 25.62 -24.33
N PHE A 11 17.34 24.32 -24.50
CA PHE A 11 16.90 23.30 -23.55
C PHE A 11 17.67 23.52 -22.25
N ALA A 12 17.20 24.43 -21.41
CA ALA A 12 17.70 24.49 -20.04
C ALA A 12 17.51 23.11 -19.41
N PRO A 13 18.56 22.49 -18.86
CA PRO A 13 18.43 21.17 -18.25
C PRO A 13 17.38 21.23 -17.15
N ARG A 14 16.37 20.36 -17.22
CA ARG A 14 15.30 20.28 -16.22
C ARG A 14 15.90 19.89 -14.88
N THR A 15 15.42 20.50 -13.81
CA THR A 15 15.78 20.03 -12.46
C THR A 15 15.22 18.61 -12.23
N PRO A 16 15.83 17.79 -11.37
CA PRO A 16 15.36 16.42 -11.11
C PRO A 16 13.88 16.34 -10.73
N LEU A 17 13.36 17.35 -10.00
CA LEU A 17 11.96 17.42 -9.64
C LEU A 17 11.04 17.75 -10.84
N GLN A 18 11.49 18.64 -11.71
CA GLN A 18 10.74 18.97 -12.94
C GLN A 18 10.72 17.79 -13.91
N GLU A 19 11.80 17.04 -13.98
CA GLU A 19 11.90 15.81 -14.78
C GLU A 19 10.97 14.74 -14.22
N PHE A 20 10.97 14.49 -12.90
CA PHE A 20 10.05 13.57 -12.23
C PHE A 20 8.58 13.92 -12.58
N TRP A 21 8.18 15.17 -12.39
CA TRP A 21 6.82 15.61 -12.68
C TRP A 21 6.45 15.53 -14.16
N PHE A 22 7.41 15.72 -15.05
CA PHE A 22 7.18 15.58 -16.48
C PHE A 22 6.80 14.14 -16.85
N TYR A 23 7.57 13.14 -16.40
CA TYR A 23 7.28 11.73 -16.66
C TYR A 23 6.04 11.24 -15.89
N PHE A 24 5.88 11.66 -14.66
CA PHE A 24 4.72 11.30 -13.83
C PHE A 24 3.40 11.73 -14.49
N LYS A 25 3.34 12.95 -15.03
CA LYS A 25 2.14 13.48 -15.71
C LYS A 25 1.81 12.79 -17.03
N GLN A 26 2.75 12.07 -17.65
CA GLN A 26 2.48 11.29 -18.86
C GLN A 26 1.64 10.05 -18.55
N ASN A 27 1.71 9.52 -17.33
CA ASN A 27 0.87 8.42 -16.89
C ASN A 27 -0.49 8.96 -16.41
N LYS A 28 -1.52 8.83 -17.27
CA LYS A 28 -2.88 9.32 -16.98
C LYS A 28 -3.49 8.65 -15.74
N GLY A 29 -3.16 7.38 -15.50
CA GLY A 29 -3.61 6.65 -14.31
C GLY A 29 -3.09 7.26 -13.02
N ALA A 30 -1.80 7.62 -12.98
CA ALA A 30 -1.18 8.25 -11.83
C ALA A 30 -1.74 9.66 -11.55
N VAL A 31 -2.05 10.41 -12.62
CA VAL A 31 -2.67 11.75 -12.52
C VAL A 31 -4.06 11.67 -11.90
N ILE A 32 -4.81 10.58 -12.11
CA ILE A 32 -6.12 10.33 -11.48
C ILE A 32 -5.93 9.72 -10.08
N GLY A 33 -4.99 8.79 -9.93
CA GLY A 33 -4.75 8.08 -8.66
C GLY A 33 -4.27 8.99 -7.54
N LEU A 34 -3.37 9.94 -7.86
CA LEU A 34 -2.81 10.84 -6.85
C LEU A 34 -3.87 11.71 -6.14
N PRO A 35 -4.75 12.48 -6.83
CA PRO A 35 -5.81 13.24 -6.18
C PRO A 35 -6.77 12.35 -5.37
N PHE A 36 -7.09 11.14 -5.87
CA PHE A 36 -7.93 10.21 -5.15
C PHE A 36 -7.27 9.76 -3.83
N ILE A 37 -5.99 9.38 -3.85
CA ILE A 37 -5.24 9.00 -2.65
C ILE A 37 -5.14 10.17 -1.67
N LEU A 38 -4.92 11.38 -2.15
CA LEU A 38 -4.91 12.58 -1.31
C LEU A 38 -6.28 12.83 -0.65
N ALA A 39 -7.37 12.67 -1.41
CA ALA A 39 -8.73 12.77 -0.87
C ALA A 39 -8.99 11.69 0.20
N VAL A 40 -8.60 10.44 -0.06
CA VAL A 40 -8.70 9.34 0.90
C VAL A 40 -7.87 9.61 2.16
N ALA A 41 -6.65 10.14 2.01
CA ALA A 41 -5.80 10.51 3.15
C ALA A 41 -6.45 11.60 4.00
N LEU A 42 -7.02 12.63 3.36
CA LEU A 42 -7.76 13.69 4.06
C LEU A 42 -8.99 13.13 4.77
N ILE A 43 -9.81 12.31 4.10
CA ILE A 43 -10.98 11.64 4.70
C ILE A 43 -10.54 10.80 5.90
N SER A 44 -9.44 10.05 5.78
CA SER A 44 -8.92 9.21 6.86
C SER A 44 -8.43 10.01 8.06
N ILE A 45 -7.77 11.15 7.84
CA ILE A 45 -7.27 12.02 8.92
C ILE A 45 -8.44 12.73 9.61
N PHE A 46 -9.36 13.26 8.82
CA PHE A 46 -10.50 14.05 9.30
C PHE A 46 -11.75 13.21 9.57
N ALA A 47 -11.64 11.88 9.59
CA ALA A 47 -12.75 10.97 9.83
C ALA A 47 -13.63 11.35 11.04
N PRO A 48 -13.09 11.75 12.22
CA PRO A 48 -13.91 12.13 13.37
C PRO A 48 -14.76 13.38 13.17
N TRP A 49 -14.44 14.23 12.18
CA TRP A 49 -15.19 15.46 11.87
C TRP A 49 -16.09 15.31 10.64
N ILE A 50 -15.79 14.32 9.77
CA ILE A 50 -16.54 14.09 8.51
C ILE A 50 -17.66 13.09 8.71
N ALA A 51 -17.45 12.08 9.56
CA ALA A 51 -18.45 11.02 9.80
C ALA A 51 -19.72 11.61 10.46
N PRO A 52 -20.91 11.37 9.87
CA PRO A 52 -22.18 11.90 10.42
C PRO A 52 -22.52 11.34 11.80
N PHE A 53 -22.15 10.08 12.06
CA PHE A 53 -22.47 9.35 13.28
C PHE A 53 -21.23 8.64 13.83
N ASP A 54 -21.30 8.19 15.10
CA ASP A 54 -20.32 7.25 15.63
C ASP A 54 -20.44 5.91 14.87
N PRO A 55 -19.35 5.36 14.33
CA PRO A 55 -19.38 4.15 13.50
C PRO A 55 -19.81 2.88 14.26
N ILE A 56 -19.89 2.92 15.59
CA ILE A 56 -20.33 1.80 16.44
C ILE A 56 -21.70 2.04 17.09
N GLU A 57 -22.25 3.25 16.97
CA GLU A 57 -23.58 3.59 17.49
C GLU A 57 -24.65 2.79 16.77
N GLN A 58 -25.55 2.17 17.55
CA GLN A 58 -26.62 1.32 17.05
C GLN A 58 -27.97 2.04 17.20
N ASN A 59 -28.75 2.09 16.12
CA ASN A 59 -30.11 2.60 16.13
C ASN A 59 -31.13 1.48 15.82
N ARG A 60 -31.78 0.95 16.84
CA ARG A 60 -32.75 -0.14 16.69
C ARG A 60 -34.01 0.22 15.88
N SER A 61 -34.30 1.49 15.69
CA SER A 61 -35.37 1.96 14.82
C SER A 61 -35.00 2.08 13.34
N ALA A 62 -33.73 1.86 13.01
CA ALA A 62 -33.14 2.07 11.68
C ALA A 62 -32.37 0.82 11.20
N LEU A 63 -32.95 -0.38 11.31
CA LEU A 63 -32.31 -1.63 10.92
C LEU A 63 -32.45 -1.84 9.42
N LEU A 64 -31.34 -2.19 8.74
CA LEU A 64 -31.28 -2.53 7.30
C LEU A 64 -31.95 -1.48 6.41
N LEU A 65 -31.86 -0.19 6.76
CA LEU A 65 -32.34 0.88 5.90
C LEU A 65 -31.53 0.92 4.61
N PRO A 66 -32.19 0.99 3.44
CA PRO A 66 -31.49 1.14 2.18
C PRO A 66 -30.86 2.54 2.04
N PRO A 67 -29.92 2.72 1.11
CA PRO A 67 -29.37 4.03 0.77
C PRO A 67 -30.46 5.05 0.45
N ALA A 68 -30.18 6.33 0.74
CA ALA A 68 -31.18 7.43 0.64
C ALA A 68 -31.83 7.57 -0.74
N TRP A 69 -31.21 7.08 -1.81
CA TRP A 69 -31.74 7.10 -3.19
C TRP A 69 -32.59 5.88 -3.55
N TYR A 70 -32.75 4.91 -2.64
CA TYR A 70 -33.66 3.76 -2.83
C TYR A 70 -35.03 4.04 -2.20
N GLU A 71 -36.06 3.33 -2.66
CA GLU A 71 -37.35 3.36 -2.04
C GLU A 71 -37.27 2.85 -0.59
N GLY A 72 -37.81 3.60 0.36
CA GLY A 72 -37.66 3.32 1.79
C GLY A 72 -36.37 3.84 2.43
N GLY A 73 -35.50 4.51 1.67
CA GLY A 73 -34.29 5.15 2.19
C GLY A 73 -34.57 6.37 3.06
N ASN A 74 -33.61 6.69 3.95
CA ASN A 74 -33.72 7.85 4.84
C ASN A 74 -32.52 8.80 4.57
N SER A 75 -32.83 10.09 4.36
CA SER A 75 -31.80 11.11 4.11
C SER A 75 -30.80 11.32 5.25
N ALA A 76 -31.14 10.90 6.48
CA ALA A 76 -30.20 10.90 7.59
C ALA A 76 -29.08 9.86 7.43
N TYR A 77 -29.36 8.75 6.73
CA TYR A 77 -28.43 7.64 6.49
C TYR A 77 -28.14 7.52 5.00
N LEU A 78 -27.20 8.34 4.49
CA LEU A 78 -26.94 8.46 3.04
C LEU A 78 -26.68 7.12 2.35
N LEU A 79 -25.86 6.26 2.93
CA LEU A 79 -25.54 4.93 2.41
C LEU A 79 -26.37 3.80 3.05
N GLY A 80 -27.37 4.16 3.86
CA GLY A 80 -28.19 3.22 4.62
C GLY A 80 -27.52 2.76 5.92
N THR A 81 -28.12 1.72 6.53
CA THR A 81 -27.69 1.15 7.81
C THR A 81 -27.50 -0.36 7.68
N ASP A 82 -26.72 -0.91 8.60
CA ASP A 82 -26.52 -2.36 8.70
C ASP A 82 -27.64 -3.07 9.51
N ASP A 83 -27.43 -4.37 9.78
CA ASP A 83 -28.39 -5.26 10.47
C ASP A 83 -28.68 -4.88 11.92
N ILE A 84 -27.82 -4.09 12.55
CA ILE A 84 -27.99 -3.57 13.91
C ILE A 84 -28.19 -2.05 13.96
N GLY A 85 -28.38 -1.43 12.79
CA GLY A 85 -28.72 0.00 12.65
C GLY A 85 -27.52 0.95 12.75
N ARG A 86 -26.28 0.50 12.46
CA ARG A 86 -25.09 1.38 12.38
C ARG A 86 -25.04 2.06 11.02
N ASP A 87 -24.63 3.32 10.98
CA ASP A 87 -24.49 4.10 9.73
C ASP A 87 -23.33 3.57 8.85
N ILE A 88 -23.66 3.16 7.62
CA ILE A 88 -22.70 2.60 6.68
C ILE A 88 -21.68 3.65 6.24
N LEU A 89 -22.07 4.91 6.02
CA LEU A 89 -21.16 5.97 5.60
C LEU A 89 -20.08 6.22 6.64
N SER A 90 -20.47 6.36 7.90
CA SER A 90 -19.53 6.53 9.01
C SER A 90 -18.59 5.32 9.15
N ARG A 91 -19.13 4.11 9.03
CA ARG A 91 -18.34 2.87 9.05
C ARG A 91 -17.35 2.76 7.91
N ILE A 92 -17.71 3.20 6.69
CA ILE A 92 -16.79 3.25 5.54
C ILE A 92 -15.67 4.27 5.75
N ILE A 93 -15.99 5.47 6.25
CA ILE A 93 -14.99 6.51 6.53
C ILE A 93 -13.97 6.00 7.54
N TYR A 94 -14.41 5.43 8.65
CA TYR A 94 -13.51 4.85 9.66
C TYR A 94 -12.83 3.58 9.19
N GLY A 95 -13.53 2.72 8.43
CA GLY A 95 -12.97 1.51 7.84
C GLY A 95 -11.85 1.81 6.86
N THR A 96 -12.03 2.83 6.01
CA THR A 96 -11.00 3.33 5.11
C THR A 96 -9.77 3.82 5.89
N ARG A 97 -9.98 4.60 6.95
CA ARG A 97 -8.91 5.05 7.84
C ARG A 97 -8.13 3.85 8.40
N ILE A 98 -8.81 2.86 8.96
CA ILE A 98 -8.18 1.67 9.56
C ILE A 98 -7.38 0.90 8.50
N SER A 99 -7.98 0.60 7.35
CA SER A 99 -7.33 -0.17 6.28
C SER A 99 -6.12 0.54 5.69
N VAL A 100 -6.21 1.86 5.46
CA VAL A 100 -5.10 2.66 4.94
C VAL A 100 -3.95 2.75 5.95
N PHE A 101 -4.24 3.05 7.23
CA PHE A 101 -3.21 3.11 8.27
C PHE A 101 -2.53 1.75 8.48
N ALA A 102 -3.31 0.66 8.53
CA ALA A 102 -2.75 -0.69 8.63
C ALA A 102 -1.87 -1.01 7.41
N GLY A 103 -2.31 -0.67 6.19
CA GLY A 103 -1.53 -0.83 4.97
C GLY A 103 -0.19 -0.10 5.02
N PHE A 104 -0.16 1.14 5.51
CA PHE A 104 1.09 1.88 5.71
C PHE A 104 2.01 1.21 6.73
N ILE A 105 1.47 0.77 7.89
CA ILE A 105 2.25 0.08 8.92
C ILE A 105 2.87 -1.21 8.36
N ILE A 106 2.08 -2.02 7.65
CA ILE A 106 2.54 -3.25 7.00
C ILE A 106 3.74 -2.95 6.09
N VAL A 107 3.58 -1.99 5.19
CA VAL A 107 4.61 -1.66 4.20
C VAL A 107 5.86 -1.09 4.85
N ILE A 108 5.73 -0.19 5.83
CA ILE A 108 6.88 0.40 6.53
C ILE A 108 7.67 -0.68 7.27
N LEU A 109 7.01 -1.56 8.02
CA LEU A 109 7.66 -2.65 8.75
C LEU A 109 8.36 -3.62 7.79
N SER A 110 7.66 -4.06 6.74
CA SER A 110 8.21 -4.97 5.74
C SER A 110 9.38 -4.35 4.99
N CYS A 111 9.28 -3.06 4.63
CA CYS A 111 10.33 -2.33 3.94
C CYS A 111 11.58 -2.16 4.82
N ILE A 112 11.43 -1.73 6.08
CA ILE A 112 12.57 -1.56 6.99
C ILE A 112 13.30 -2.89 7.21
N LEU A 113 12.56 -3.94 7.57
CA LEU A 113 13.15 -5.26 7.85
C LEU A 113 13.70 -5.90 6.58
N GLY A 114 12.92 -5.89 5.49
CA GLY A 114 13.32 -6.50 4.23
C GLY A 114 14.50 -5.77 3.56
N THR A 115 14.52 -4.44 3.58
CA THR A 115 15.62 -3.64 3.06
C THR A 115 16.88 -3.88 3.88
N SER A 116 16.80 -3.95 5.21
CA SER A 116 17.95 -4.23 6.07
C SER A 116 18.57 -5.60 5.77
N LEU A 117 17.75 -6.64 5.70
CA LEU A 117 18.20 -8.00 5.38
C LEU A 117 18.72 -8.10 3.94
N GLY A 118 18.05 -7.47 2.97
CA GLY A 118 18.47 -7.45 1.57
C GLY A 118 19.79 -6.71 1.36
N LEU A 119 20.00 -5.60 2.09
CA LEU A 119 21.23 -4.84 2.08
C LEU A 119 22.39 -5.66 2.65
N LEU A 120 22.18 -6.36 3.77
CA LEU A 120 23.18 -7.26 4.36
C LEU A 120 23.54 -8.40 3.40
N ALA A 121 22.53 -9.10 2.86
CA ALA A 121 22.72 -10.20 1.92
C ALA A 121 23.47 -9.75 0.65
N GLY A 122 23.02 -8.65 0.03
CA GLY A 122 23.61 -8.12 -1.20
C GLY A 122 25.04 -7.60 -1.02
N TYR A 123 25.32 -6.92 0.11
CA TYR A 123 26.64 -6.34 0.37
C TYR A 123 27.69 -7.40 0.73
N TYR A 124 27.43 -8.23 1.75
CA TYR A 124 28.39 -9.20 2.24
C TYR A 124 28.53 -10.42 1.32
N GLY A 125 27.40 -10.91 0.78
CA GLY A 125 27.42 -12.16 -0.03
C GLY A 125 27.74 -13.40 0.80
N GLY A 126 28.24 -14.46 0.13
CA GLY A 126 28.74 -15.67 0.78
C GLY A 126 27.70 -16.42 1.63
N ALA A 127 28.11 -16.90 2.80
CA ALA A 127 27.27 -17.70 3.69
C ALA A 127 26.06 -16.91 4.26
N LEU A 128 26.24 -15.62 4.56
CA LEU A 128 25.15 -14.76 5.06
C LEU A 128 24.06 -14.58 4.01
N ASP A 129 24.43 -14.32 2.77
CA ASP A 129 23.53 -14.23 1.64
C ASP A 129 22.76 -15.55 1.45
N THR A 130 23.48 -16.67 1.45
CA THR A 130 22.89 -18.00 1.31
C THR A 130 21.88 -18.29 2.41
N LEU A 131 22.19 -17.95 3.67
CA LEU A 131 21.30 -18.17 4.81
C LEU A 131 20.01 -17.34 4.68
N ILE A 132 20.14 -16.04 4.41
CA ILE A 132 18.99 -15.14 4.26
C ILE A 132 18.11 -15.59 3.09
N VAL A 133 18.70 -15.87 1.93
CA VAL A 133 17.95 -16.30 0.73
C VAL A 133 17.24 -17.64 0.97
N ARG A 134 17.87 -18.62 1.61
CA ARG A 134 17.23 -19.90 1.95
C ARG A 134 16.02 -19.73 2.86
N PHE A 135 16.15 -18.88 3.90
CA PHE A 135 15.02 -18.61 4.78
C PHE A 135 13.84 -17.98 4.04
N ILE A 136 14.13 -17.01 3.17
CA ILE A 136 13.12 -16.35 2.33
C ILE A 136 12.48 -17.33 1.33
N ASP A 137 13.28 -18.21 0.71
CA ASP A 137 12.79 -19.20 -0.24
C ASP A 137 11.81 -20.18 0.43
N ILE A 138 12.05 -20.55 1.70
CA ILE A 138 11.11 -21.35 2.49
C ILE A 138 9.79 -20.60 2.69
N MET A 139 9.84 -19.29 3.03
CA MET A 139 8.62 -18.49 3.19
C MET A 139 7.83 -18.38 1.88
N LEU A 140 8.52 -18.18 0.76
CA LEU A 140 7.90 -18.03 -0.55
C LEU A 140 7.44 -19.37 -1.20
N ALA A 141 7.83 -20.51 -0.65
CA ALA A 141 7.33 -21.80 -1.06
C ALA A 141 5.85 -22.02 -0.64
N ILE A 142 5.39 -21.25 0.36
CA ILE A 142 4.01 -21.29 0.85
C ILE A 142 3.26 -20.09 0.24
N PRO A 143 2.05 -20.26 -0.31
CA PRO A 143 1.24 -19.13 -0.76
C PRO A 143 1.02 -18.11 0.37
N ASN A 144 1.29 -16.81 0.09
CA ASN A 144 1.28 -15.74 1.10
C ASN A 144 0.03 -15.75 1.98
N LEU A 145 -1.16 -15.85 1.36
CA LEU A 145 -2.41 -15.86 2.10
C LEU A 145 -2.49 -17.03 3.09
N LEU A 146 -2.06 -18.24 2.68
CA LEU A 146 -2.08 -19.41 3.56
C LEU A 146 -1.10 -19.23 4.73
N LEU A 147 0.10 -18.73 4.46
CA LEU A 147 1.08 -18.45 5.51
C LEU A 147 0.55 -17.41 6.50
N THR A 148 -0.09 -16.34 6.00
CA THR A 148 -0.69 -15.30 6.84
C THR A 148 -1.81 -15.86 7.72
N ILE A 149 -2.70 -16.70 7.17
CA ILE A 149 -3.77 -17.35 7.94
C ILE A 149 -3.19 -18.21 9.07
N VAL A 150 -2.17 -19.01 8.78
CA VAL A 150 -1.50 -19.85 9.80
C VAL A 150 -0.92 -18.98 10.90
N VAL A 151 -0.18 -17.92 10.54
CA VAL A 151 0.44 -17.03 11.55
C VAL A 151 -0.63 -16.35 12.41
N VAL A 152 -1.70 -15.81 11.82
CA VAL A 152 -2.78 -15.16 12.58
C VAL A 152 -3.52 -16.15 13.46
N SER A 153 -3.73 -17.39 12.99
CA SER A 153 -4.41 -18.42 13.78
C SER A 153 -3.62 -18.81 15.03
N ILE A 154 -2.28 -18.75 15.00
CA ILE A 154 -1.41 -18.99 16.16
C ILE A 154 -1.41 -17.79 17.12
N LEU A 155 -1.43 -16.56 16.58
CA LEU A 155 -1.34 -15.32 17.37
C LEU A 155 -2.70 -14.85 17.92
N GLU A 156 -3.79 -15.51 17.61
CA GLU A 156 -5.19 -15.12 17.80
C GLU A 156 -5.67 -14.00 16.86
N PRO A 157 -6.92 -14.12 16.34
CA PRO A 157 -7.52 -13.14 15.43
C PRO A 157 -7.65 -11.75 16.07
N SER A 158 -6.97 -10.76 15.47
CA SER A 158 -7.09 -9.34 15.80
C SER A 158 -6.53 -8.49 14.65
N LEU A 159 -6.93 -7.23 14.59
CA LEU A 159 -6.39 -6.27 13.61
C LEU A 159 -4.86 -6.15 13.72
N THR A 160 -4.33 -6.07 14.93
CA THR A 160 -2.89 -5.94 15.18
C THR A 160 -2.13 -7.17 14.71
N ASN A 161 -2.60 -8.38 15.08
CA ASN A 161 -1.95 -9.61 14.69
C ASN A 161 -2.03 -9.87 13.18
N ALA A 162 -3.16 -9.54 12.55
CA ALA A 162 -3.30 -9.58 11.10
C ALA A 162 -2.31 -8.61 10.41
N THR A 163 -2.20 -7.37 10.91
CA THR A 163 -1.24 -6.38 10.40
C THR A 163 0.20 -6.87 10.51
N LEU A 164 0.60 -7.41 11.67
CA LEU A 164 1.94 -7.93 11.89
C LEU A 164 2.23 -9.18 11.04
N ALA A 165 1.26 -10.09 10.91
CA ALA A 165 1.41 -11.30 10.10
C ALA A 165 1.63 -10.95 8.63
N ILE A 166 0.80 -10.05 8.06
CA ILE A 166 0.97 -9.57 6.68
C ILE A 166 2.33 -8.89 6.51
N ALA A 167 2.74 -8.08 7.49
CA ALA A 167 4.04 -7.41 7.44
C ALA A 167 5.19 -8.41 7.36
N VAL A 168 5.19 -9.45 8.18
CA VAL A 168 6.22 -10.50 8.18
C VAL A 168 6.23 -11.28 6.86
N VAL A 169 5.05 -11.68 6.38
CA VAL A 169 4.89 -12.45 5.13
C VAL A 169 5.31 -11.62 3.89
N SER A 170 5.26 -10.30 3.98
CA SER A 170 5.67 -9.39 2.90
C SER A 170 7.19 -9.11 2.86
N ILE A 171 7.95 -9.39 3.93
CA ILE A 171 9.41 -9.16 4.03
C ILE A 171 10.18 -9.75 2.84
N PRO A 172 9.94 -10.99 2.38
CA PRO A 172 10.68 -11.61 1.29
C PRO A 172 10.75 -10.79 0.00
N SER A 173 9.67 -10.12 -0.35
CA SER A 173 9.60 -9.27 -1.56
C SER A 173 10.59 -8.11 -1.49
N TYR A 174 10.67 -7.44 -0.33
CA TYR A 174 11.62 -6.34 -0.11
C TYR A 174 13.07 -6.82 -0.04
N VAL A 175 13.31 -7.97 0.58
CA VAL A 175 14.67 -8.56 0.64
C VAL A 175 15.19 -8.86 -0.76
N ARG A 176 14.40 -9.55 -1.59
CA ARG A 176 14.79 -9.89 -2.97
C ARG A 176 15.07 -8.63 -3.79
N LEU A 177 14.18 -7.65 -3.70
CA LEU A 177 14.31 -6.40 -4.46
C LEU A 177 15.57 -5.63 -4.03
N THR A 178 15.77 -5.45 -2.72
CA THR A 178 16.94 -4.73 -2.18
C THR A 178 18.23 -5.46 -2.50
N ARG A 179 18.28 -6.78 -2.30
CA ARG A 179 19.44 -7.59 -2.62
C ARG A 179 19.84 -7.44 -4.09
N ALA A 180 18.88 -7.53 -5.02
CA ALA A 180 19.14 -7.36 -6.44
C ALA A 180 19.67 -5.96 -6.77
N ALA A 181 19.07 -4.90 -6.20
CA ALA A 181 19.53 -3.54 -6.37
C ALA A 181 20.96 -3.33 -5.84
N VAL A 182 21.26 -3.85 -4.64
CA VAL A 182 22.59 -3.76 -4.02
C VAL A 182 23.64 -4.50 -4.82
N LEU A 183 23.35 -5.68 -5.36
CA LEU A 183 24.26 -6.43 -6.22
C LEU A 183 24.63 -5.67 -7.49
N ASN A 184 23.70 -4.93 -8.06
CA ASN A 184 23.91 -4.08 -9.24
C ASN A 184 24.75 -2.83 -8.90
N GLU A 185 24.57 -2.25 -7.70
CA GLU A 185 25.20 -0.99 -7.33
C GLU A 185 26.59 -1.17 -6.68
N LYS A 186 26.82 -2.24 -5.90
CA LYS A 186 28.03 -2.40 -5.08
C LYS A 186 29.34 -2.44 -5.85
N ASN A 187 29.31 -2.75 -7.15
CA ASN A 187 30.47 -2.86 -8.02
C ASN A 187 30.67 -1.62 -8.92
N ARG A 188 29.86 -0.58 -8.77
CA ARG A 188 29.98 0.68 -9.51
C ARG A 188 31.24 1.46 -9.10
N ASP A 189 31.77 2.24 -10.02
CA ASP A 189 33.03 3.00 -9.83
C ASP A 189 32.97 3.95 -8.65
N TYR A 190 31.82 4.63 -8.43
CA TYR A 190 31.65 5.55 -7.32
C TYR A 190 31.70 4.85 -5.95
N VAL A 191 31.25 3.58 -5.85
CA VAL A 191 31.35 2.76 -4.64
C VAL A 191 32.82 2.35 -4.41
N THR A 192 33.48 1.93 -5.48
CA THR A 192 34.91 1.56 -5.44
C THR A 192 35.76 2.74 -5.05
N SER A 193 35.53 3.91 -5.64
CA SER A 193 36.24 5.15 -5.28
C SER A 193 36.03 5.54 -3.82
N SER A 194 34.80 5.44 -3.30
CA SER A 194 34.47 5.70 -1.90
C SER A 194 35.19 4.71 -0.96
N ARG A 195 35.31 3.44 -1.37
CA ARG A 195 36.02 2.41 -0.62
C ARG A 195 37.54 2.69 -0.56
N VAL A 196 38.15 3.07 -1.69
CA VAL A 196 39.57 3.46 -1.76
C VAL A 196 39.85 4.72 -0.93
N ALA A 197 38.90 5.65 -0.88
CA ALA A 197 38.95 6.83 -0.03
C ALA A 197 38.80 6.53 1.49
N GLY A 198 38.67 5.25 1.90
CA GLY A 198 38.64 4.84 3.30
C GLY A 198 37.24 4.89 3.94
N ALA A 199 36.16 4.91 3.15
CA ALA A 199 34.82 4.88 3.70
C ALA A 199 34.55 3.58 4.49
N SER A 200 33.98 3.71 5.69
CA SER A 200 33.55 2.57 6.51
C SER A 200 32.46 1.76 5.85
N VAL A 201 32.30 0.48 6.22
CA VAL A 201 31.26 -0.41 5.68
C VAL A 201 29.85 0.16 5.87
N LEU A 202 29.53 0.68 7.05
CA LEU A 202 28.24 1.31 7.32
C LEU A 202 27.99 2.52 6.42
N ARG A 203 29.02 3.34 6.20
CA ARG A 203 28.93 4.48 5.28
C ARG A 203 28.69 4.03 3.85
N LEU A 204 29.39 2.98 3.39
CA LEU A 204 29.18 2.41 2.06
C LEU A 204 27.75 1.89 1.89
N MET A 205 27.24 1.14 2.87
CA MET A 205 25.90 0.54 2.80
C MET A 205 24.78 1.58 2.84
N PHE A 206 24.78 2.47 3.86
CA PHE A 206 23.64 3.34 4.12
C PHE A 206 23.71 4.70 3.43
N ILE A 207 24.91 5.22 3.13
CA ILE A 207 25.07 6.56 2.55
C ILE A 207 25.43 6.49 1.06
N VAL A 208 26.16 5.47 0.62
CA VAL A 208 26.63 5.38 -0.76
C VAL A 208 25.73 4.48 -1.60
N ILE A 209 25.37 3.27 -1.14
CA ILE A 209 24.64 2.27 -1.93
C ILE A 209 23.13 2.45 -1.77
N LEU A 210 22.62 2.46 -0.54
CA LEU A 210 21.17 2.45 -0.27
C LEU A 210 20.41 3.60 -0.95
N PRO A 211 20.88 4.85 -0.98
CA PRO A 211 20.18 5.94 -1.67
C PRO A 211 19.94 5.68 -3.16
N ASN A 212 20.87 4.98 -3.83
CA ASN A 212 20.73 4.61 -5.24
C ASN A 212 19.79 3.40 -5.46
N CYS A 213 19.44 2.69 -4.40
CA CYS A 213 18.47 1.60 -4.41
C CYS A 213 17.03 2.04 -4.06
N LEU A 214 16.81 3.32 -3.72
CA LEU A 214 15.51 3.78 -3.23
C LEU A 214 14.41 3.81 -4.30
N ALA A 215 14.73 4.10 -5.56
CA ALA A 215 13.73 4.23 -6.62
C ALA A 215 12.85 2.96 -6.73
N PRO A 216 13.39 1.75 -6.93
CA PRO A 216 12.57 0.53 -6.97
C PRO A 216 11.87 0.24 -5.63
N LEU A 217 12.44 0.64 -4.49
CA LEU A 217 11.81 0.45 -3.19
C LEU A 217 10.57 1.33 -3.01
N ILE A 218 10.61 2.59 -3.44
CA ILE A 218 9.46 3.51 -3.39
C ILE A 218 8.31 2.96 -4.22
N VAL A 219 8.59 2.46 -5.42
CA VAL A 219 7.58 1.80 -6.27
C VAL A 219 7.00 0.57 -5.58
N GLN A 220 7.86 -0.30 -5.02
CA GLN A 220 7.43 -1.49 -4.28
C GLN A 220 6.58 -1.14 -3.05
N MET A 221 6.92 -0.08 -2.32
CA MET A 221 6.13 0.40 -1.18
C MET A 221 4.73 0.82 -1.60
N THR A 222 4.61 1.57 -2.69
CA THR A 222 3.31 2.06 -3.16
C THR A 222 2.41 0.91 -3.60
N MET A 223 2.93 -0.04 -4.38
CA MET A 223 2.19 -1.25 -4.77
C MET A 223 1.94 -2.17 -3.55
N GLY A 224 2.85 -2.17 -2.59
CA GLY A 224 2.72 -2.91 -1.34
C GLY A 224 1.52 -2.48 -0.51
N ILE A 225 1.17 -1.17 -0.51
CA ILE A 225 -0.01 -0.67 0.22
C ILE A 225 -1.30 -1.27 -0.37
N SER A 226 -1.43 -1.34 -1.69
CA SER A 226 -2.62 -1.94 -2.32
C SER A 226 -2.77 -3.41 -1.97
N ASN A 227 -1.67 -4.17 -2.02
CA ASN A 227 -1.66 -5.58 -1.64
C ASN A 227 -1.99 -5.76 -0.15
N ALA A 228 -1.42 -4.93 0.72
CA ALA A 228 -1.68 -4.96 2.16
C ALA A 228 -3.16 -4.70 2.49
N ILE A 229 -3.80 -3.71 1.84
CA ILE A 229 -5.22 -3.43 2.00
C ILE A 229 -6.07 -4.64 1.56
N LEU A 230 -5.73 -5.24 0.42
CA LEU A 230 -6.45 -6.39 -0.11
C LEU A 230 -6.32 -7.63 0.80
N GLU A 231 -5.10 -7.92 1.27
CA GLU A 231 -4.84 -9.03 2.19
C GLU A 231 -5.55 -8.81 3.54
N LEU A 232 -5.50 -7.59 4.10
CA LEU A 232 -6.19 -7.25 5.34
C LEU A 232 -7.71 -7.43 5.18
N ALA A 233 -8.29 -6.91 4.10
CA ALA A 233 -9.71 -7.08 3.80
C ALA A 233 -10.07 -8.55 3.60
N THR A 234 -9.19 -9.36 3.01
CA THR A 234 -9.40 -10.80 2.85
C THR A 234 -9.42 -11.52 4.20
N LEU A 235 -8.49 -11.19 5.11
CA LEU A 235 -8.49 -11.73 6.49
C LEU A 235 -9.73 -11.29 7.28
N GLY A 236 -10.14 -10.02 7.14
CA GLY A 236 -11.37 -9.48 7.72
C GLY A 236 -12.59 -10.23 7.22
N PHE A 237 -12.70 -10.45 5.90
CA PHE A 237 -13.77 -11.22 5.28
C PHE A 237 -13.82 -12.69 5.75
N LEU A 238 -12.67 -13.30 6.01
CA LEU A 238 -12.58 -14.65 6.58
C LEU A 238 -12.86 -14.70 8.09
N GLY A 239 -13.07 -13.54 8.75
CA GLY A 239 -13.37 -13.46 10.18
C GLY A 239 -12.15 -13.60 11.11
N ILE A 240 -10.94 -13.54 10.56
CA ILE A 240 -9.68 -13.63 11.30
C ILE A 240 -8.88 -12.30 11.35
N GLY A 241 -9.50 -11.22 10.88
CA GLY A 241 -8.98 -9.85 10.94
C GLY A 241 -9.44 -9.08 12.19
N ALA A 242 -9.92 -7.85 11.96
CA ALA A 242 -10.52 -7.02 13.02
C ALA A 242 -11.78 -7.67 13.58
N LYS A 243 -11.96 -7.57 14.90
CA LYS A 243 -13.17 -8.07 15.58
C LYS A 243 -14.23 -6.97 15.64
N PRO A 244 -15.54 -7.32 15.51
CA PRO A 244 -16.62 -6.39 15.80
C PRO A 244 -16.48 -5.81 17.22
N PRO A 245 -16.87 -4.55 17.45
CA PRO A 245 -17.59 -3.63 16.56
C PRO A 245 -16.68 -2.79 15.64
N THR A 246 -15.38 -3.05 15.56
CA THR A 246 -14.39 -2.26 14.79
C THR A 246 -14.82 -2.16 13.32
N PRO A 247 -15.02 -0.96 12.77
CA PRO A 247 -15.36 -0.77 11.36
C PRO A 247 -14.13 -0.99 10.48
N GLU A 248 -13.92 -2.19 9.98
CA GLU A 248 -12.89 -2.53 9.01
C GLU A 248 -13.58 -3.05 7.74
N LEU A 249 -13.09 -2.65 6.56
CA LEU A 249 -13.81 -2.88 5.29
C LEU A 249 -14.04 -4.36 4.99
N GLY A 250 -13.09 -5.24 5.28
CA GLY A 250 -13.23 -6.69 5.09
C GLY A 250 -14.18 -7.32 6.12
N THR A 251 -14.12 -6.86 7.37
CA THR A 251 -15.05 -7.29 8.43
C THR A 251 -16.49 -6.87 8.10
N MET A 252 -16.69 -5.65 7.55
CA MET A 252 -18.00 -5.21 7.07
C MET A 252 -18.55 -6.15 5.99
N LEU A 253 -17.73 -6.62 5.05
CA LEU A 253 -18.12 -7.61 4.06
C LEU A 253 -18.49 -8.95 4.71
N SER A 254 -17.75 -9.39 5.72
CA SER A 254 -18.02 -10.63 6.46
C SER A 254 -19.37 -10.58 7.19
N GLU A 255 -19.62 -9.50 7.95
CA GLU A 255 -20.88 -9.27 8.67
C GLU A 255 -22.09 -9.24 7.71
N SER A 256 -21.87 -8.75 6.49
CA SER A 256 -22.96 -8.54 5.50
C SER A 256 -23.32 -9.79 4.68
N ARG A 257 -22.56 -10.91 4.79
CA ARG A 257 -22.77 -12.12 3.96
C ARG A 257 -24.18 -12.67 4.01
N SER A 258 -24.78 -12.69 5.19
CA SER A 258 -26.15 -13.23 5.39
C SER A 258 -27.23 -12.35 4.76
N PHE A 259 -26.93 -11.09 4.47
CA PHE A 259 -27.87 -10.11 3.95
C PHE A 259 -27.66 -9.79 2.46
N MET A 260 -26.78 -10.53 1.76
CA MET A 260 -26.39 -10.24 0.36
C MET A 260 -27.60 -10.16 -0.60
N GLN A 261 -28.63 -10.98 -0.38
CA GLN A 261 -29.85 -10.97 -1.23
C GLN A 261 -30.83 -9.89 -0.83
N ALA A 262 -30.97 -9.59 0.46
CA ALA A 262 -31.95 -8.64 0.98
C ALA A 262 -31.44 -7.19 0.99
N ALA A 263 -30.14 -7.02 1.20
CA ALA A 263 -29.48 -5.73 1.37
C ALA A 263 -28.10 -5.73 0.66
N ASN A 264 -28.13 -5.80 -0.67
CA ASN A 264 -26.92 -5.91 -1.50
C ASN A 264 -25.94 -4.75 -1.33
N TRP A 265 -26.41 -3.55 -0.96
CA TRP A 265 -25.57 -2.38 -0.72
C TRP A 265 -24.55 -2.59 0.40
N LEU A 266 -24.88 -3.44 1.40
CA LEU A 266 -23.98 -3.77 2.51
C LEU A 266 -22.68 -4.44 2.06
N VAL A 267 -22.71 -5.18 0.96
CA VAL A 267 -21.56 -5.84 0.36
C VAL A 267 -20.96 -4.98 -0.76
N THR A 268 -21.84 -4.43 -1.62
CA THR A 268 -21.40 -3.71 -2.83
C THR A 268 -20.62 -2.45 -2.48
N ILE A 269 -21.08 -1.65 -1.49
CA ILE A 269 -20.46 -0.36 -1.20
C ILE A 269 -19.06 -0.55 -0.58
N PRO A 270 -18.83 -1.34 0.49
CA PRO A 270 -17.49 -1.59 0.99
C PRO A 270 -16.57 -2.27 -0.04
N GLY A 271 -17.11 -3.18 -0.85
CA GLY A 271 -16.36 -3.83 -1.93
C GLY A 271 -15.87 -2.84 -2.99
N LEU A 272 -16.70 -1.89 -3.40
CA LEU A 272 -16.30 -0.82 -4.33
C LEU A 272 -15.28 0.14 -3.72
N VAL A 273 -15.34 0.39 -2.41
CA VAL A 273 -14.34 1.20 -1.72
C VAL A 273 -12.99 0.49 -1.71
N ILE A 274 -12.94 -0.81 -1.37
CA ILE A 274 -11.71 -1.60 -1.43
C ILE A 274 -11.14 -1.59 -2.85
N LEU A 275 -11.98 -1.87 -3.86
CA LEU A 275 -11.57 -1.84 -5.27
C LEU A 275 -10.96 -0.49 -5.65
N SER A 276 -11.61 0.61 -5.28
CA SER A 276 -11.15 1.97 -5.60
C SER A 276 -9.81 2.30 -4.94
N LEU A 277 -9.61 1.90 -3.68
CA LEU A 277 -8.36 2.06 -2.95
C LEU A 277 -7.22 1.28 -3.62
N VAL A 278 -7.43 -0.01 -3.88
CA VAL A 278 -6.46 -0.88 -4.54
C VAL A 278 -6.08 -0.35 -5.92
N LEU A 279 -7.07 0.04 -6.71
CA LEU A 279 -6.85 0.59 -8.05
C LEU A 279 -6.03 1.89 -7.99
N ALA A 280 -6.37 2.82 -7.09
CA ALA A 280 -5.69 4.10 -6.98
C ALA A 280 -4.22 3.94 -6.57
N PHE A 281 -3.91 3.08 -5.59
CA PHE A 281 -2.53 2.81 -5.18
C PHE A 281 -1.73 2.10 -6.28
N ASN A 282 -2.33 1.19 -7.06
CA ASN A 282 -1.67 0.56 -8.20
C ASN A 282 -1.37 1.59 -9.31
N LEU A 283 -2.35 2.40 -9.70
CA LEU A 283 -2.15 3.46 -10.70
C LEU A 283 -1.06 4.47 -10.26
N MET A 284 -1.02 4.80 -8.99
CA MET A 284 0.03 5.65 -8.42
C MET A 284 1.39 4.96 -8.48
N GLY A 285 1.46 3.67 -8.16
CA GLY A 285 2.68 2.87 -8.22
C GLY A 285 3.25 2.77 -9.63
N ASP A 286 2.40 2.56 -10.63
CA ASP A 286 2.81 2.54 -12.04
C ASP A 286 3.36 3.90 -12.49
N GLY A 287 2.71 5.01 -12.12
CA GLY A 287 3.22 6.34 -12.43
C GLY A 287 4.53 6.69 -11.73
N LEU A 288 4.72 6.24 -10.50
CA LEU A 288 6.00 6.37 -9.79
C LEU A 288 7.09 5.54 -10.46
N ARG A 289 6.77 4.34 -10.92
CA ARG A 289 7.69 3.50 -11.68
C ARG A 289 8.15 4.19 -12.95
N ASP A 290 7.21 4.71 -13.76
CA ASP A 290 7.52 5.41 -15.00
C ASP A 290 8.38 6.67 -14.74
N ALA A 291 8.06 7.44 -13.70
CA ALA A 291 8.78 8.66 -13.35
C ALA A 291 10.19 8.41 -12.76
N LEU A 292 10.41 7.25 -12.14
CA LEU A 292 11.69 6.90 -11.50
C LEU A 292 12.56 5.98 -12.35
N ASP A 293 12.06 5.45 -13.50
CA ASP A 293 12.85 4.56 -14.37
C ASP A 293 13.93 5.34 -15.12
N PRO A 294 15.23 5.03 -14.90
CA PRO A 294 16.33 5.70 -15.59
C PRO A 294 16.35 5.44 -17.11
N LYS A 295 15.71 4.35 -17.58
CA LYS A 295 15.69 3.98 -18.99
C LYS A 295 14.77 4.87 -19.84
N LEU A 296 13.79 5.52 -19.24
CA LEU A 296 12.91 6.47 -19.90
C LEU A 296 13.55 7.87 -20.04
N LYS A 297 14.75 8.04 -19.48
CA LYS A 297 15.51 9.31 -19.44
C LYS A 297 16.60 9.39 -20.49
N GLN A 298 16.64 8.43 -21.43
CA GLN A 298 17.61 8.41 -22.54
C GLN A 298 17.01 8.92 -23.85
#